data_cf7baeda54882c1670a7eb295e0b194b
#
_entry.id   cf7baeda54882c1670a7eb295e0b194b
#
_cell.length_a   1.000
_cell.length_b   1.000
_cell.length_c   1.000
_cell.angle_alpha   90.00
_cell.angle_beta   90.00
_cell.angle_gamma   90.00
#
_symmetry.space_group_name_H-M   'P 1'
#
loop_
_entity.id
_entity.type
_entity.pdbx_description
1 polymer ?
#
loop_
_entity_poly.entity_id
_entity_poly.type
_entity_poly.pdbx_seq_one_letter_code
_entity_poly.pdbx_strand_id
1 'polypeptide(L)'
;MLKATHIFCFGFFFAINCLFAQVGDQRSQWSLGLNGGVSLNKILFTPNIRQFYQIGPVAGLTARYTSEKYYGLICAIQIETNYWRAGWKEDIVSSNALTLPDTYQRKIDYIQVPIMASLGLGEEQRGFKGFLLSGPQLSYALRDEELRSSTWTTHEVNGEVQPNRANGVVAQYGKSIENHLDYGIVGGLGAEFTTGIGHFIVDARYYYGLSDIFHNAKKDPFAKSANNTLMLKFTYLLDFPWRKK
;
A
#
# COMPACT_ATOMS: atom_id res chain seq x y z
N MET A 1 -11.32 0.88 -28.15
CA MET A 1 -10.39 0.43 -27.10
C MET A 1 -8.90 0.45 -27.48
N LEU A 2 -8.53 0.57 -28.76
CA LEU A 2 -7.10 0.58 -29.19
C LEU A 2 -6.32 1.89 -28.92
N LYS A 3 -6.99 3.04 -28.72
CA LYS A 3 -6.31 4.34 -28.58
C LYS A 3 -5.68 4.59 -27.20
N ALA A 4 -6.19 4.00 -26.14
CA ALA A 4 -5.65 4.19 -24.78
C ALA A 4 -4.34 3.43 -24.53
N THR A 5 -4.18 2.26 -25.16
CA THR A 5 -2.99 1.41 -25.02
C THR A 5 -1.75 2.06 -25.66
N HIS A 6 -1.93 2.78 -26.76
CA HIS A 6 -0.82 3.45 -27.44
C HIS A 6 -0.33 4.69 -26.68
N ILE A 7 -1.21 5.40 -25.97
CA ILE A 7 -0.82 6.56 -25.15
C ILE A 7 0.00 6.11 -23.94
N PHE A 8 -0.35 4.98 -23.33
CA PHE A 8 0.38 4.45 -22.16
C PHE A 8 1.77 3.92 -22.56
N CYS A 9 1.87 3.19 -23.68
CA CYS A 9 3.15 2.74 -24.22
C CYS A 9 4.05 3.91 -24.66
N PHE A 10 3.48 4.97 -25.25
CA PHE A 10 4.22 6.12 -25.71
C PHE A 10 4.76 6.95 -24.53
N GLY A 11 3.98 7.12 -23.44
CA GLY A 11 4.41 7.77 -22.21
C GLY A 11 5.53 7.02 -21.50
N PHE A 12 5.46 5.68 -21.47
CA PHE A 12 6.48 4.83 -20.88
C PHE A 12 7.80 4.85 -21.71
N PHE A 13 7.69 4.87 -23.04
CA PHE A 13 8.86 4.94 -23.92
C PHE A 13 9.53 6.33 -23.89
N PHE A 14 8.75 7.40 -23.71
CA PHE A 14 9.29 8.76 -23.58
C PHE A 14 10.04 8.94 -22.25
N ALA A 15 9.57 8.35 -21.16
CA ALA A 15 10.25 8.38 -19.86
C ALA A 15 11.60 7.65 -19.88
N ILE A 16 11.76 6.59 -20.69
CA ILE A 16 13.03 5.86 -20.81
C ILE A 16 14.06 6.67 -21.61
N ASN A 17 13.65 7.44 -22.62
CA ASN A 17 14.57 8.25 -23.42
C ASN A 17 15.12 9.47 -22.69
N CYS A 18 14.42 10.01 -21.67
CA CYS A 18 14.94 11.10 -20.83
C CYS A 18 16.12 10.66 -19.94
N LEU A 19 16.33 9.36 -19.75
CA LEU A 19 17.42 8.82 -18.93
C LEU A 19 18.79 8.82 -19.65
N PHE A 20 18.83 9.05 -20.97
CA PHE A 20 20.07 8.97 -21.77
C PHE A 20 20.55 10.31 -22.33
N ALA A 21 19.91 11.43 -22.04
CA ALA A 21 20.19 12.73 -22.67
C ALA A 21 21.19 13.61 -21.92
N GLN A 22 21.96 13.09 -20.95
CA GLN A 22 22.90 13.91 -20.18
C GLN A 22 24.37 13.65 -20.61
N VAL A 23 24.99 14.70 -21.15
CA VAL A 23 26.41 14.76 -21.43
C VAL A 23 27.10 15.45 -20.25
N GLY A 24 27.56 14.65 -19.28
CA GLY A 24 28.28 15.09 -18.08
C GLY A 24 28.71 13.91 -17.23
N ASP A 25 29.59 14.10 -16.27
CA ASP A 25 29.92 13.03 -15.31
C ASP A 25 28.68 12.58 -14.59
N GLN A 26 28.23 11.36 -14.88
CA GLN A 26 27.00 10.77 -14.39
C GLN A 26 27.06 10.64 -12.86
N ARG A 27 26.36 11.51 -12.12
CA ARG A 27 26.23 11.49 -10.65
C ARG A 27 25.07 10.62 -10.17
N SER A 28 24.55 9.78 -11.05
CA SER A 28 23.49 8.86 -10.71
C SER A 28 23.96 7.85 -9.66
N GLN A 29 23.10 7.58 -8.68
CA GLN A 29 23.47 6.82 -7.48
C GLN A 29 22.47 5.71 -7.20
N TRP A 30 22.98 4.52 -6.89
CA TRP A 30 22.21 3.42 -6.34
C TRP A 30 22.30 3.43 -4.82
N SER A 31 21.15 3.25 -4.17
CA SER A 31 21.06 3.16 -2.71
C SER A 31 20.23 1.95 -2.34
N LEU A 32 20.66 1.21 -1.34
CA LEU A 32 19.94 0.06 -0.78
C LEU A 32 19.76 0.27 0.72
N GLY A 33 18.67 -0.25 1.27
CA GLY A 33 18.45 -0.13 2.70
C GLY A 33 17.22 -0.85 3.21
N LEU A 34 16.90 -0.52 4.45
CA LEU A 34 15.80 -1.10 5.21
C LEU A 34 14.71 -0.07 5.40
N ASN A 35 13.49 -0.53 5.41
CA ASN A 35 12.35 0.30 5.75
C ASN A 35 11.46 -0.38 6.80
N GLY A 36 10.75 0.42 7.57
CA GLY A 36 9.79 -0.04 8.55
C GLY A 36 8.77 1.04 8.85
N GLY A 37 7.60 0.64 9.35
CA GLY A 37 6.55 1.60 9.65
C GLY A 37 5.27 0.95 10.12
N VAL A 38 4.22 1.75 10.12
CA VAL A 38 2.87 1.35 10.52
C VAL A 38 1.88 1.68 9.41
N SER A 39 0.86 0.84 9.28
CA SER A 39 -0.25 1.03 8.36
C SER A 39 -1.57 1.12 9.11
N LEU A 40 -2.46 1.99 8.64
CA LEU A 40 -3.84 2.13 9.05
C LEU A 40 -4.71 1.61 7.90
N ASN A 41 -5.30 0.45 8.11
CA ASN A 41 -5.96 -0.32 7.06
C ASN A 41 -7.48 -0.28 7.21
N LYS A 42 -8.17 -0.21 6.09
CA LYS A 42 -9.60 -0.45 5.92
C LYS A 42 -9.84 -1.18 4.59
N ILE A 43 -10.98 -1.81 4.48
CA ILE A 43 -11.46 -2.37 3.20
C ILE A 43 -12.65 -1.54 2.72
N LEU A 44 -12.61 -1.16 1.46
CA LEU A 44 -13.74 -0.51 0.81
C LEU A 44 -14.75 -1.56 0.38
N PHE A 45 -15.76 -1.77 1.20
CA PHE A 45 -16.86 -2.68 0.88
C PHE A 45 -18.04 -1.97 0.20
N THR A 46 -18.66 -2.68 -0.73
CA THR A 46 -19.98 -2.33 -1.25
C THR A 46 -20.85 -3.60 -1.23
N PRO A 47 -21.90 -3.68 -0.39
CA PRO A 47 -22.42 -2.69 0.54
C PRO A 47 -21.45 -2.35 1.68
N ASN A 48 -21.54 -1.11 2.20
CA ASN A 48 -20.59 -0.60 3.18
C ASN A 48 -20.71 -1.31 4.53
N ILE A 49 -19.57 -1.65 5.10
CA ILE A 49 -19.44 -2.22 6.46
C ILE A 49 -18.78 -1.16 7.34
N ARG A 50 -19.35 -0.91 8.52
CA ARG A 50 -18.75 0.02 9.50
C ARG A 50 -17.47 -0.57 10.06
N GLN A 51 -16.37 0.19 10.03
CA GLN A 51 -15.05 -0.28 10.37
C GLN A 51 -14.27 0.75 11.17
N PHE A 52 -13.50 0.28 12.15
CA PHE A 52 -12.35 0.99 12.70
C PHE A 52 -11.10 0.75 11.83
N TYR A 53 -10.09 1.61 11.98
CA TYR A 53 -8.80 1.34 11.36
C TYR A 53 -8.12 0.13 12.01
N GLN A 54 -7.67 -0.79 11.17
CA GLN A 54 -6.80 -1.89 11.57
C GLN A 54 -5.35 -1.44 11.46
N ILE A 55 -4.66 -1.38 12.61
CA ILE A 55 -3.24 -1.04 12.64
C ILE A 55 -2.41 -2.29 12.33
N GLY A 56 -1.45 -2.18 11.41
CA GLY A 56 -0.56 -3.27 11.04
C GLY A 56 0.89 -2.79 10.86
N PRO A 57 1.89 -3.68 11.06
CA PRO A 57 3.27 -3.39 10.76
C PRO A 57 3.53 -3.46 9.24
N VAL A 58 4.52 -2.67 8.81
CA VAL A 58 5.14 -2.73 7.49
C VAL A 58 6.64 -2.76 7.70
N ALA A 59 7.36 -3.69 7.07
CA ALA A 59 8.82 -3.74 7.13
C ALA A 59 9.39 -4.45 5.89
N GLY A 60 10.56 -4.02 5.42
CA GLY A 60 11.16 -4.62 4.25
C GLY A 60 12.46 -3.99 3.78
N LEU A 61 12.76 -4.26 2.52
CA LEU A 61 13.95 -3.80 1.82
C LEU A 61 13.57 -2.74 0.79
N THR A 62 14.46 -1.77 0.58
CA THR A 62 14.30 -0.71 -0.40
C THR A 62 15.53 -0.64 -1.28
N ALA A 63 15.32 -0.61 -2.59
CA ALA A 63 16.31 -0.27 -3.59
C ALA A 63 15.88 1.01 -4.30
N ARG A 64 16.79 1.98 -4.42
CA ARG A 64 16.52 3.26 -5.07
C ARG A 64 17.65 3.63 -6.03
N TYR A 65 17.24 4.07 -7.21
CA TYR A 65 18.11 4.71 -8.17
C TYR A 65 17.75 6.19 -8.24
N THR A 66 18.69 7.06 -7.88
CA THR A 66 18.53 8.52 -7.93
C THR A 66 19.29 9.06 -9.12
N SER A 67 18.63 9.86 -9.96
CA SER A 67 19.22 10.60 -11.05
C SER A 67 19.83 11.90 -10.55
N GLU A 68 20.68 12.52 -11.38
CA GLU A 68 21.21 13.87 -11.12
C GLU A 68 20.09 14.91 -10.98
N LYS A 69 20.41 15.97 -10.25
CA LYS A 69 19.53 17.14 -10.13
C LYS A 69 19.45 17.88 -11.46
N TYR A 70 18.24 18.05 -11.97
CA TYR A 70 17.95 18.76 -13.20
C TYR A 70 17.02 19.95 -12.92
N TYR A 71 17.50 21.18 -13.15
CA TYR A 71 16.76 22.43 -12.86
C TYR A 71 16.14 22.51 -11.46
N GLY A 72 16.77 21.90 -10.46
CA GLY A 72 16.28 21.89 -9.08
C GLY A 72 15.45 20.67 -8.71
N LEU A 73 15.05 19.83 -9.67
CA LEU A 73 14.33 18.57 -9.45
C LEU A 73 15.30 17.39 -9.36
N ILE A 74 15.07 16.54 -8.39
CA ILE A 74 15.78 15.25 -8.20
C ILE A 74 14.77 14.14 -8.47
N CYS A 75 15.03 13.36 -9.51
CA CYS A 75 14.19 12.23 -9.89
C CYS A 75 14.79 10.94 -9.34
N ALA A 76 13.94 10.06 -8.80
CA ALA A 76 14.36 8.73 -8.38
C ALA A 76 13.32 7.68 -8.74
N ILE A 77 13.76 6.44 -8.95
CA ILE A 77 12.92 5.26 -9.03
C ILE A 77 13.23 4.42 -7.79
N GLN A 78 12.18 4.05 -7.06
CA GLN A 78 12.27 3.28 -5.83
C GLN A 78 11.43 2.01 -5.96
N ILE A 79 12.05 0.89 -5.63
CA ILE A 79 11.41 -0.43 -5.60
C ILE A 79 11.60 -0.97 -4.20
N GLU A 80 10.54 -1.52 -3.64
CA GLU A 80 10.58 -2.12 -2.32
C GLU A 80 10.02 -3.54 -2.34
N THR A 81 10.45 -4.33 -1.38
CA THR A 81 9.82 -5.61 -1.05
C THR A 81 9.53 -5.60 0.43
N ASN A 82 8.25 -5.55 0.79
CA ASN A 82 7.83 -5.38 2.17
C ASN A 82 6.89 -6.51 2.59
N TYR A 83 7.04 -6.95 3.83
CA TYR A 83 5.96 -7.57 4.58
C TYR A 83 5.00 -6.49 5.05
N TRP A 84 3.70 -6.72 4.87
CA TRP A 84 2.64 -5.81 5.25
C TRP A 84 1.46 -6.57 5.83
N ARG A 85 0.99 -6.16 7.01
CA ARG A 85 -0.23 -6.68 7.61
C ARG A 85 -1.37 -5.71 7.40
N ALA A 86 -2.33 -6.11 6.56
CA ALA A 86 -3.56 -5.40 6.28
C ALA A 86 -4.75 -6.02 7.00
N GLY A 87 -5.96 -5.60 6.61
CA GLY A 87 -7.23 -6.13 7.07
C GLY A 87 -8.16 -5.06 7.60
N TRP A 88 -9.17 -5.48 8.37
CA TRP A 88 -10.17 -4.58 8.95
C TRP A 88 -10.63 -5.05 10.32
N LYS A 89 -11.17 -4.10 11.07
CA LYS A 89 -11.85 -4.33 12.33
C LYS A 89 -13.25 -3.73 12.23
N GLU A 90 -14.28 -4.53 12.49
CA GLU A 90 -15.67 -4.06 12.40
C GLU A 90 -16.09 -3.26 13.63
N ASP A 91 -16.91 -2.24 13.39
CA ASP A 91 -17.66 -1.51 14.39
C ASP A 91 -19.08 -2.09 14.42
N ILE A 92 -19.32 -3.02 15.36
CA ILE A 92 -20.55 -3.78 15.43
C ILE A 92 -21.54 -3.04 16.31
N VAL A 93 -22.72 -2.72 15.76
CA VAL A 93 -23.76 -1.97 16.44
C VAL A 93 -25.05 -2.76 16.53
N SER A 94 -25.82 -2.52 17.60
CA SER A 94 -27.17 -3.03 17.76
C SER A 94 -28.17 -2.25 16.90
N SER A 95 -29.41 -2.71 16.86
CA SER A 95 -30.55 -2.02 16.21
C SER A 95 -30.76 -0.60 16.71
N ASN A 96 -30.36 -0.31 17.95
CA ASN A 96 -30.45 1.02 18.58
C ASN A 96 -29.18 1.86 18.39
N ALA A 97 -28.33 1.50 17.44
CA ALA A 97 -27.03 2.16 17.17
C ALA A 97 -26.04 2.16 18.35
N LEU A 98 -26.23 1.32 19.35
CA LEU A 98 -25.28 1.13 20.44
C LEU A 98 -24.19 0.14 20.00
N THR A 99 -22.94 0.46 20.29
CA THR A 99 -21.81 -0.46 20.03
C THR A 99 -21.94 -1.70 20.90
N LEU A 100 -21.91 -2.87 20.28
CA LEU A 100 -21.96 -4.15 20.97
C LEU A 100 -20.56 -4.54 21.50
N PRO A 101 -20.48 -5.39 22.55
CA PRO A 101 -19.21 -5.89 23.07
C PRO A 101 -18.52 -6.87 22.12
N ASP A 102 -19.24 -7.33 21.10
CA ASP A 102 -18.70 -8.23 20.09
C ASP A 102 -17.67 -7.54 19.22
N THR A 103 -16.57 -8.23 18.93
CA THR A 103 -15.52 -7.75 18.04
C THR A 103 -15.28 -8.76 16.93
N TYR A 104 -15.11 -8.23 15.74
CA TYR A 104 -14.66 -8.94 14.57
C TYR A 104 -13.46 -8.24 13.96
N GLN A 105 -12.40 -9.00 13.74
CA GLN A 105 -11.18 -8.49 13.17
C GLN A 105 -10.65 -9.51 12.15
N ARG A 106 -10.24 -9.04 11.00
CA ARG A 106 -9.55 -9.85 10.02
C ARG A 106 -8.17 -9.28 9.73
N LYS A 107 -7.16 -10.14 9.77
CA LYS A 107 -5.77 -9.81 9.49
C LYS A 107 -5.33 -10.58 8.26
N ILE A 108 -4.73 -9.88 7.33
CA ILE A 108 -4.22 -10.44 6.08
C ILE A 108 -2.76 -10.04 5.96
N ASP A 109 -1.89 -11.03 5.89
CA ASP A 109 -0.47 -10.81 5.72
C ASP A 109 -0.10 -10.86 4.24
N TYR A 110 0.53 -9.79 3.76
CA TYR A 110 0.94 -9.62 2.37
C TYR A 110 2.46 -9.51 2.24
N ILE A 111 2.98 -9.99 1.12
CA ILE A 111 4.21 -9.46 0.54
C ILE A 111 3.78 -8.42 -0.51
N GLN A 112 4.31 -7.20 -0.42
CA GLN A 112 4.03 -6.12 -1.36
C GLN A 112 5.30 -5.65 -2.06
N VAL A 113 5.16 -5.32 -3.34
CA VAL A 113 6.21 -4.79 -4.20
C VAL A 113 5.72 -3.50 -4.86
N PRO A 114 5.86 -2.34 -4.19
CA PRO A 114 5.62 -1.06 -4.82
C PRO A 114 6.79 -0.67 -5.73
N ILE A 115 6.48 -0.14 -6.92
CA ILE A 115 7.43 0.44 -7.88
C ILE A 115 7.05 1.90 -8.04
N MET A 116 7.85 2.81 -7.50
CA MET A 116 7.49 4.21 -7.37
C MET A 116 8.48 5.13 -8.06
N ALA A 117 7.97 6.12 -8.77
CA ALA A 117 8.73 7.29 -9.15
C ALA A 117 8.67 8.33 -8.04
N SER A 118 9.79 8.98 -7.75
CA SER A 118 9.91 10.04 -6.75
C SER A 118 10.44 11.30 -7.41
N LEU A 119 9.83 12.44 -7.05
CA LEU A 119 10.23 13.78 -7.48
C LEU A 119 10.54 14.59 -6.24
N GLY A 120 11.81 14.96 -6.06
CA GLY A 120 12.31 15.68 -4.90
C GLY A 120 12.78 17.09 -5.23
N LEU A 121 12.62 17.98 -4.24
CA LEU A 121 13.14 19.33 -4.23
C LEU A 121 14.02 19.52 -2.98
N GLY A 122 15.23 20.04 -3.16
CA GLY A 122 16.14 20.27 -2.04
C GLY A 122 17.60 20.04 -2.41
N GLU A 123 18.39 19.63 -1.43
CA GLU A 123 19.82 19.37 -1.58
C GLU A 123 20.08 18.00 -2.18
N GLU A 124 21.05 17.93 -3.10
CA GLU A 124 21.40 16.71 -3.83
C GLU A 124 22.27 15.76 -3.00
N GLN A 125 23.34 16.28 -2.38
CA GLN A 125 24.37 15.46 -1.75
C GLN A 125 24.26 15.38 -0.24
N ARG A 126 24.01 16.50 0.45
CA ARG A 126 23.86 16.58 1.92
C ARG A 126 22.84 17.64 2.28
N GLY A 127 21.97 17.33 3.21
CA GLY A 127 20.95 18.25 3.68
C GLY A 127 19.55 17.70 3.55
N PHE A 128 18.59 18.60 3.46
CA PHE A 128 17.17 18.28 3.47
C PHE A 128 16.58 18.31 2.06
N LYS A 129 15.72 17.34 1.78
CA LYS A 129 14.96 17.24 0.54
C LYS A 129 13.52 16.81 0.86
N GLY A 130 12.54 17.57 0.37
CA GLY A 130 11.15 17.15 0.32
C GLY A 130 10.85 16.43 -1.00
N PHE A 131 9.98 15.43 -1.00
CA PHE A 131 9.64 14.69 -2.21
C PHE A 131 8.18 14.24 -2.25
N LEU A 132 7.69 14.04 -3.47
CA LEU A 132 6.47 13.33 -3.78
C LEU A 132 6.83 11.99 -4.42
N LEU A 133 6.03 10.96 -4.14
CA LEU A 133 6.20 9.65 -4.75
C LEU A 133 4.87 9.10 -5.22
N SER A 134 4.87 8.34 -6.31
CA SER A 134 3.70 7.63 -6.80
C SER A 134 4.10 6.47 -7.72
N GLY A 135 3.27 5.46 -7.77
CA GLY A 135 3.45 4.33 -8.68
C GLY A 135 2.52 3.17 -8.43
N PRO A 136 2.62 2.12 -9.24
CA PRO A 136 1.90 0.89 -9.04
C PRO A 136 2.45 0.10 -7.86
N GLN A 137 1.57 -0.65 -7.21
CA GLN A 137 1.92 -1.62 -6.17
C GLN A 137 1.25 -2.95 -6.47
N LEU A 138 2.03 -4.01 -6.37
CA LEU A 138 1.56 -5.39 -6.42
C LEU A 138 1.72 -6.01 -5.04
N SER A 139 0.74 -6.80 -4.61
CA SER A 139 0.78 -7.48 -3.32
C SER A 139 0.24 -8.89 -3.46
N TYR A 140 0.79 -9.81 -2.69
CA TYR A 140 0.34 -11.19 -2.65
C TYR A 140 0.00 -11.60 -1.22
N ALA A 141 -1.24 -12.07 -1.00
CA ALA A 141 -1.71 -12.51 0.30
C ALA A 141 -1.10 -13.88 0.65
N LEU A 142 -0.37 -13.92 1.76
CA LEU A 142 0.29 -15.12 2.28
C LEU A 142 -0.59 -15.88 3.26
N ARG A 143 -1.29 -15.11 4.12
CA ARG A 143 -2.06 -15.64 5.23
C ARG A 143 -3.26 -14.77 5.50
N ASP A 144 -4.34 -15.42 5.90
CA ASP A 144 -5.59 -14.80 6.31
C ASP A 144 -6.01 -15.38 7.68
N GLU A 145 -6.29 -14.50 8.63
CA GLU A 145 -6.69 -14.89 9.99
C GLU A 145 -7.92 -14.10 10.42
N GLU A 146 -8.95 -14.82 10.80
CA GLU A 146 -10.21 -14.29 11.30
C GLU A 146 -10.27 -14.42 12.82
N LEU A 147 -10.46 -13.31 13.52
CA LEU A 147 -10.56 -13.23 14.98
C LEU A 147 -11.93 -12.74 15.37
N ARG A 148 -12.61 -13.52 16.22
CA ARG A 148 -13.94 -13.20 16.78
C ARG A 148 -13.86 -13.17 18.29
N SER A 149 -14.66 -12.30 18.93
CA SER A 149 -14.76 -12.29 20.39
C SER A 149 -15.40 -13.56 20.93
N SER A 150 -15.13 -13.89 22.20
CA SER A 150 -15.77 -15.00 22.91
C SER A 150 -17.27 -14.78 23.14
N THR A 151 -17.70 -13.52 23.08
CA THR A 151 -19.11 -13.10 23.20
C THR A 151 -19.89 -13.22 21.89
N TRP A 152 -19.26 -13.73 20.82
CA TRP A 152 -19.86 -13.86 19.50
C TRP A 152 -21.11 -14.75 19.55
N THR A 153 -22.26 -14.12 19.48
CA THR A 153 -23.54 -14.82 19.47
C THR A 153 -24.08 -14.93 18.04
N THR A 154 -24.42 -16.14 17.64
CA THR A 154 -25.09 -16.41 16.38
C THR A 154 -26.44 -17.05 16.70
N HIS A 155 -27.46 -16.80 15.88
CA HIS A 155 -28.72 -17.50 15.91
C HIS A 155 -29.02 -18.04 14.50
N GLU A 156 -29.76 -19.15 14.45
CA GLU A 156 -30.19 -19.72 13.19
C GLU A 156 -31.55 -19.12 12.78
N VAL A 157 -31.61 -18.68 11.52
CA VAL A 157 -32.86 -18.27 10.86
C VAL A 157 -32.95 -19.08 9.56
N ASN A 158 -34.00 -19.90 9.44
CA ASN A 158 -34.23 -20.77 8.27
C ASN A 158 -33.06 -21.73 7.97
N GLY A 159 -32.35 -22.22 8.98
CA GLY A 159 -31.20 -23.12 8.83
C GLY A 159 -29.87 -22.40 8.47
N GLU A 160 -29.87 -21.08 8.38
CA GLU A 160 -28.65 -20.30 8.22
C GLU A 160 -28.26 -19.63 9.55
N VAL A 161 -26.99 -19.76 9.90
CA VAL A 161 -26.43 -19.12 11.09
C VAL A 161 -26.27 -17.63 10.83
N GLN A 162 -27.08 -16.84 11.54
CA GLN A 162 -27.06 -15.37 11.42
C GLN A 162 -26.40 -14.76 12.67
N PRO A 163 -25.50 -13.82 12.56
CA PRO A 163 -25.06 -13.05 13.72
C PRO A 163 -26.20 -12.15 14.23
N ASN A 164 -26.36 -12.05 15.55
CA ASN A 164 -27.40 -11.21 16.18
C ASN A 164 -26.99 -9.71 16.08
N ARG A 165 -27.12 -9.10 14.91
CA ARG A 165 -26.61 -7.76 14.61
C ARG A 165 -27.52 -6.98 13.69
N ALA A 166 -27.53 -5.66 13.90
CA ALA A 166 -28.24 -4.73 13.03
C ALA A 166 -27.53 -4.46 11.68
N ASN A 167 -26.25 -4.84 11.55
CA ASN A 167 -25.55 -4.75 10.28
C ASN A 167 -26.12 -5.80 9.33
N GLY A 168 -26.89 -5.38 8.34
CA GLY A 168 -27.49 -6.28 7.35
C GLY A 168 -26.48 -7.00 6.44
N VAL A 169 -25.17 -6.77 6.63
CA VAL A 169 -24.08 -7.37 5.86
C VAL A 169 -23.35 -8.36 6.74
N VAL A 170 -23.45 -9.65 6.41
CA VAL A 170 -22.89 -10.77 7.19
C VAL A 170 -22.09 -11.74 6.33
N ALA A 171 -22.07 -11.54 5.02
CA ALA A 171 -21.47 -12.45 4.04
C ALA A 171 -19.94 -12.56 4.12
N GLN A 172 -19.27 -11.64 4.83
CA GLN A 172 -17.83 -11.65 5.05
C GLN A 172 -17.38 -12.65 6.14
N TYR A 173 -18.31 -13.07 7.02
CA TYR A 173 -17.98 -13.95 8.13
C TYR A 173 -17.73 -15.38 7.65
N GLY A 174 -16.52 -15.91 7.94
CA GLY A 174 -16.12 -17.24 7.52
C GLY A 174 -15.81 -17.40 6.02
N LYS A 175 -15.95 -16.34 5.22
CA LYS A 175 -15.60 -16.38 3.80
C LYS A 175 -14.07 -16.27 3.65
N SER A 176 -13.44 -17.24 3.00
CA SER A 176 -12.00 -17.20 2.68
C SER A 176 -11.69 -16.12 1.64
N ILE A 177 -10.44 -15.64 1.64
CA ILE A 177 -9.94 -14.78 0.58
C ILE A 177 -9.91 -15.58 -0.73
N GLU A 178 -10.51 -15.06 -1.78
CA GLU A 178 -10.58 -15.70 -3.09
C GLU A 178 -9.48 -15.19 -4.02
N ASN A 179 -9.16 -13.89 -3.94
CA ASN A 179 -8.10 -13.27 -4.70
C ASN A 179 -6.86 -13.02 -3.83
N HIS A 180 -5.82 -13.81 -4.06
CA HIS A 180 -4.55 -13.64 -3.36
C HIS A 180 -3.71 -12.51 -3.94
N LEU A 181 -3.91 -12.18 -5.22
CA LEU A 181 -3.19 -11.09 -5.88
C LEU A 181 -3.96 -9.78 -5.71
N ASP A 182 -3.33 -8.83 -5.02
CA ASP A 182 -3.83 -7.48 -4.84
C ASP A 182 -2.93 -6.49 -5.61
N TYR A 183 -3.55 -5.59 -6.36
CA TYR A 183 -2.86 -4.54 -7.10
C TYR A 183 -3.58 -3.22 -6.98
N GLY A 184 -2.81 -2.15 -7.06
CA GLY A 184 -3.34 -0.81 -6.91
C GLY A 184 -2.31 0.28 -7.18
N ILE A 185 -2.64 1.47 -6.73
CA ILE A 185 -1.81 2.65 -6.87
C ILE A 185 -1.43 3.16 -5.48
N VAL A 186 -0.15 3.46 -5.31
CA VAL A 186 0.36 4.12 -4.12
C VAL A 186 0.80 5.53 -4.49
N GLY A 187 0.50 6.49 -3.62
CA GLY A 187 0.96 7.86 -3.73
C GLY A 187 1.27 8.43 -2.35
N GLY A 188 2.22 9.35 -2.28
CA GLY A 188 2.61 9.90 -0.98
C GLY A 188 3.59 11.05 -1.09
N LEU A 189 3.96 11.54 0.08
CA LEU A 189 4.94 12.61 0.25
C LEU A 189 5.88 12.27 1.42
N GLY A 190 7.06 12.82 1.37
CA GLY A 190 8.03 12.57 2.41
C GLY A 190 9.14 13.61 2.46
N ALA A 191 9.97 13.39 3.45
CA ALA A 191 11.16 14.19 3.70
C ALA A 191 12.36 13.25 3.82
N GLU A 192 13.47 13.69 3.29
CA GLU A 192 14.74 12.99 3.33
C GLU A 192 15.82 13.89 3.89
N PHE A 193 16.59 13.36 4.80
CA PHE A 193 17.79 13.99 5.32
C PHE A 193 19.01 13.15 4.95
N THR A 194 19.82 13.69 4.04
CA THR A 194 21.01 13.03 3.52
C THR A 194 22.22 13.45 4.35
N THR A 195 22.95 12.46 4.84
CA THR A 195 24.15 12.60 5.68
C THR A 195 25.36 11.95 5.03
N GLY A 196 26.52 12.05 5.67
CA GLY A 196 27.73 11.31 5.24
C GLY A 196 27.68 9.79 5.48
N ILE A 197 26.66 9.31 6.25
CA ILE A 197 26.50 7.89 6.60
C ILE A 197 25.29 7.25 5.93
N GLY A 198 24.51 8.00 5.14
CA GLY A 198 23.33 7.51 4.43
C GLY A 198 22.17 8.48 4.46
N HIS A 199 21.01 7.99 3.99
CA HIS A 199 19.77 8.74 3.85
C HIS A 199 18.75 8.29 4.87
N PHE A 200 18.24 9.23 5.64
CA PHE A 200 17.13 9.04 6.57
C PHE A 200 15.86 9.61 5.94
N ILE A 201 14.87 8.78 5.75
CA ILE A 201 13.64 9.13 5.02
C ILE A 201 12.45 8.85 5.91
N VAL A 202 11.54 9.82 5.98
CA VAL A 202 10.20 9.67 6.57
C VAL A 202 9.18 10.00 5.49
N ASP A 203 8.23 9.11 5.27
CA ASP A 203 7.19 9.32 4.28
C ASP A 203 5.81 8.84 4.76
N ALA A 204 4.79 9.53 4.28
CA ALA A 204 3.40 9.16 4.43
C ALA A 204 2.83 8.80 3.06
N ARG A 205 2.21 7.62 2.96
CA ARG A 205 1.69 7.04 1.71
C ARG A 205 0.24 6.63 1.87
N TYR A 206 -0.50 6.80 0.80
CA TYR A 206 -1.84 6.29 0.65
C TYR A 206 -1.86 5.24 -0.47
N TYR A 207 -2.33 4.05 -0.14
CA TYR A 207 -2.54 2.95 -1.09
C TYR A 207 -4.03 2.80 -1.38
N TYR A 208 -4.38 2.78 -2.65
CA TYR A 208 -5.71 2.52 -3.16
C TYR A 208 -5.71 1.25 -3.98
N GLY A 209 -6.31 0.17 -3.43
CA GLY A 209 -6.46 -1.11 -4.11
C GLY A 209 -7.47 -1.00 -5.25
N LEU A 210 -7.13 -1.61 -6.37
CA LEU A 210 -7.97 -1.73 -7.56
C LEU A 210 -8.54 -3.15 -7.72
N SER A 211 -7.95 -4.11 -7.01
CA SER A 211 -8.44 -5.49 -6.93
C SER A 211 -9.37 -5.66 -5.74
N ASP A 212 -10.22 -6.67 -5.83
CA ASP A 212 -11.12 -7.07 -4.75
C ASP A 212 -10.58 -8.35 -4.08
N ILE A 213 -10.65 -8.43 -2.74
CA ILE A 213 -10.22 -9.61 -1.97
C ILE A 213 -11.22 -10.78 -2.07
N PHE A 214 -12.49 -10.47 -2.32
CA PHE A 214 -13.55 -11.42 -2.65
C PHE A 214 -13.93 -11.26 -4.12
N HIS A 215 -14.56 -12.29 -4.71
CA HIS A 215 -15.13 -12.13 -6.05
C HIS A 215 -16.25 -11.08 -6.04
N ASN A 216 -16.38 -10.35 -7.14
CA ASN A 216 -17.36 -9.29 -7.34
C ASN A 216 -18.30 -9.56 -8.54
N ALA A 217 -18.57 -10.84 -8.83
CA ALA A 217 -19.55 -11.22 -9.82
C ALA A 217 -20.98 -10.83 -9.37
N LYS A 218 -21.93 -10.73 -10.31
CA LYS A 218 -23.34 -10.34 -10.00
C LYS A 218 -24.04 -11.19 -8.94
N LYS A 219 -23.54 -12.41 -8.68
CA LYS A 219 -24.07 -13.34 -7.68
C LYS A 219 -23.39 -13.22 -6.32
N ASP A 220 -22.28 -12.48 -6.26
CA ASP A 220 -21.52 -12.34 -5.04
C ASP A 220 -22.12 -11.25 -4.13
N PRO A 221 -21.99 -11.40 -2.80
CA PRO A 221 -22.59 -10.46 -1.84
C PRO A 221 -21.90 -9.08 -1.87
N PHE A 222 -20.66 -8.98 -2.39
CA PHE A 222 -19.91 -7.74 -2.46
C PHE A 222 -19.66 -7.34 -3.91
N ALA A 223 -20.07 -6.11 -4.26
CA ALA A 223 -19.72 -5.49 -5.53
C ALA A 223 -18.30 -4.87 -5.50
N LYS A 224 -17.76 -4.62 -4.29
CA LYS A 224 -16.40 -4.11 -4.06
C LYS A 224 -15.88 -4.59 -2.70
N SER A 225 -14.60 -4.94 -2.64
CA SER A 225 -13.89 -5.33 -1.41
C SER A 225 -12.39 -5.03 -1.52
N ALA A 226 -12.03 -3.77 -1.79
CA ALA A 226 -10.67 -3.37 -2.11
C ALA A 226 -9.91 -2.81 -0.89
N ASN A 227 -8.60 -3.07 -0.82
CA ASN A 227 -7.72 -2.53 0.21
C ASN A 227 -7.60 -1.01 0.11
N ASN A 228 -7.63 -0.33 1.26
CA ASN A 228 -7.43 1.10 1.40
C ASN A 228 -6.58 1.36 2.63
N THR A 229 -5.38 1.90 2.43
CA THR A 229 -4.39 1.95 3.50
C THR A 229 -3.63 3.26 3.50
N LEU A 230 -3.51 3.86 4.69
CA LEU A 230 -2.57 4.94 4.97
C LEU A 230 -1.35 4.34 5.68
N MET A 231 -0.14 4.65 5.21
CA MET A 231 1.12 4.15 5.78
C MET A 231 2.01 5.31 6.20
N LEU A 232 2.65 5.18 7.36
CA LEU A 232 3.75 6.04 7.79
C LEU A 232 5.00 5.17 7.88
N LYS A 233 6.04 5.54 7.13
CA LYS A 233 7.26 4.74 7.00
C LYS A 233 8.50 5.55 7.33
N PHE A 234 9.48 4.86 7.89
CA PHE A 234 10.85 5.28 8.04
C PHE A 234 11.74 4.38 7.20
N THR A 235 12.64 4.97 6.42
CA THR A 235 13.58 4.22 5.56
C THR A 235 14.99 4.75 5.78
N TYR A 236 15.95 3.82 5.92
CA TYR A 236 17.36 4.13 5.95
C TYR A 236 18.04 3.51 4.74
N LEU A 237 18.71 4.34 3.92
CA LEU A 237 19.41 3.90 2.73
C LEU A 237 20.90 4.19 2.84
N LEU A 238 21.68 3.24 2.34
CA LEU A 238 23.12 3.35 2.15
C LEU A 238 23.42 3.45 0.66
N ASP A 239 24.34 4.34 0.30
CA ASP A 239 24.77 4.52 -1.06
C ASP A 239 25.82 3.49 -1.46
N PHE A 240 25.64 2.93 -2.64
CA PHE A 240 26.66 2.10 -3.25
C PHE A 240 27.53 2.96 -4.16
N PRO A 241 28.81 3.15 -3.83
CA PRO A 241 29.73 3.82 -4.73
C PRO A 241 29.92 2.94 -5.97
N TRP A 242 29.22 3.25 -7.05
CA TRP A 242 29.55 2.66 -8.36
C TRP A 242 30.89 3.22 -8.81
N ARG A 243 32.00 2.53 -8.48
CA ARG A 243 33.31 2.86 -9.02
C ARG A 243 33.26 2.61 -10.53
N LYS A 244 33.16 3.67 -11.33
CA LYS A 244 33.63 3.59 -12.72
C LYS A 244 35.13 3.34 -12.69
N LYS A 245 35.57 2.22 -13.28
CA LYS A 245 36.94 2.03 -13.74
C LYS A 245 37.15 2.84 -15.02
#